data_b7bca5af3df081f5300a6889ed72003d
#
_entry.id   b7bca5af3df081f5300a6889ed72003d
#
_cell.length_a   1.000
_cell.length_b   1.000
_cell.length_c   1.000
_cell.angle_alpha   90.00
_cell.angle_beta   90.00
_cell.angle_gamma   90.00
#
_symmetry.space_group_name_H-M   'P 1'
#
loop_
_entity.id
_entity.type
_entity.pdbx_description
1 polymer ?
#
loop_
_entity_poly.entity_id
_entity_poly.type
_entity_poly.pdbx_seq_one_letter_code
_entity_poly.pdbx_strand_id
1 'polypeptide(L)'
;MMGAIASGMRLCRTWLIRTGLVLLLAGLVETLGAGPAAAHAVGNGVTASNYRTNVLGISPTVPGLEVSAIDIGNQLKLVNHTGQEVTVLGYELEPYLRIGPNGVEENERSPATFSNRSSMAPQQVPRGFDAKATPDWRRISTGTVAIWHDHRAHWSGRGEPAVVRQSPGQSHVVQPNWQVPMKIGDRTVIVSGNIVWVPGPSPWPWVAVAVLLIGAVLLASGSSRQAQVLAVVAGLAVVTDAVHTVGAWLGSPAPILTQLYSNASSFAGWVIAGVAIQRLLKGRVESARPYLLLAAIFLALAGAAPDVPSLARSQVPSGLDPTLTRLAIAATLGLGIGLAIAALLGRQLRIPALAGTPGSATARPRGTPAVARDGRRSTPSGSAQRLPKRNGGPSRNKKRR
;
A
#
# COMPACT_ATOMS: atom_id res chain seq x y z
N MET A 1 -46.11 12.43 0.83
CA MET A 1 -45.15 12.33 -0.29
C MET A 1 -43.68 12.38 0.14
N MET A 2 -43.25 13.23 1.07
CA MET A 2 -41.87 13.33 1.56
C MET A 2 -41.34 12.06 2.28
N GLY A 3 -42.17 11.27 2.95
CA GLY A 3 -41.77 10.03 3.65
C GLY A 3 -41.38 8.88 2.72
N ALA A 4 -42.00 8.76 1.54
CA ALA A 4 -41.70 7.71 0.56
C ALA A 4 -40.35 7.96 -0.14
N ILE A 5 -40.02 9.23 -0.41
CA ILE A 5 -38.72 9.62 -1.03
C ILE A 5 -37.57 9.36 -0.07
N ALA A 6 -37.75 9.66 1.22
CA ALA A 6 -36.71 9.39 2.25
C ALA A 6 -36.49 7.90 2.48
N SER A 7 -37.52 7.05 2.33
CA SER A 7 -37.42 5.58 2.42
C SER A 7 -36.69 4.98 1.20
N GLY A 8 -37.03 5.46 0.00
CA GLY A 8 -36.38 5.04 -1.26
C GLY A 8 -34.87 5.38 -1.29
N MET A 9 -34.49 6.58 -0.82
CA MET A 9 -33.10 6.99 -0.70
C MET A 9 -32.30 6.16 0.33
N ARG A 10 -32.93 5.72 1.42
CA ARG A 10 -32.30 4.82 2.40
C ARG A 10 -32.08 3.40 1.85
N LEU A 11 -33.05 2.87 1.12
CA LEU A 11 -32.95 1.56 0.47
C LEU A 11 -31.87 1.56 -0.64
N CYS A 12 -31.83 2.58 -1.48
CA CYS A 12 -30.83 2.73 -2.52
C CYS A 12 -29.41 2.84 -1.92
N ARG A 13 -29.23 3.59 -0.82
CA ARG A 13 -27.96 3.75 -0.13
C ARG A 13 -27.49 2.44 0.54
N THR A 14 -28.38 1.67 1.16
CA THR A 14 -28.03 0.37 1.75
C THR A 14 -27.70 -0.66 0.68
N TRP A 15 -28.35 -0.62 -0.47
CA TRP A 15 -28.03 -1.48 -1.59
C TRP A 15 -26.65 -1.15 -2.18
N LEU A 16 -26.34 0.12 -2.43
CA LEU A 16 -25.03 0.58 -2.90
C LEU A 16 -23.88 0.20 -1.95
N ILE A 17 -24.10 0.30 -0.63
CA ILE A 17 -23.10 -0.07 0.38
C ILE A 17 -22.87 -1.58 0.38
N ARG A 18 -23.93 -2.40 0.30
CA ARG A 18 -23.82 -3.86 0.25
C ARG A 18 -23.11 -4.32 -1.03
N THR A 19 -23.46 -3.72 -2.16
CA THR A 19 -22.82 -4.02 -3.45
C THR A 19 -21.35 -3.59 -3.44
N GLY A 20 -21.04 -2.41 -2.92
CA GLY A 20 -19.65 -1.94 -2.77
C GLY A 20 -18.82 -2.83 -1.85
N LEU A 21 -19.38 -3.33 -0.75
CA LEU A 21 -18.71 -4.26 0.17
C LEU A 21 -18.45 -5.63 -0.50
N VAL A 22 -19.43 -6.14 -1.24
CA VAL A 22 -19.29 -7.40 -1.99
C VAL A 22 -18.24 -7.25 -3.08
N LEU A 23 -18.21 -6.16 -3.81
CA LEU A 23 -17.19 -5.89 -4.83
C LEU A 23 -15.78 -5.70 -4.23
N LEU A 24 -15.68 -5.07 -3.05
CA LEU A 24 -14.42 -4.93 -2.32
C LEU A 24 -13.90 -6.29 -1.82
N LEU A 25 -14.78 -7.13 -1.28
CA LEU A 25 -14.44 -8.49 -0.84
C LEU A 25 -14.12 -9.40 -2.03
N ALA A 26 -14.88 -9.30 -3.13
CA ALA A 26 -14.62 -10.03 -4.36
C ALA A 26 -13.25 -9.63 -4.96
N GLY A 27 -12.94 -8.34 -5.02
CA GLY A 27 -11.64 -7.84 -5.46
C GLY A 27 -10.48 -8.36 -4.59
N LEU A 28 -10.68 -8.46 -3.27
CA LEU A 28 -9.69 -9.05 -2.35
C LEU A 28 -9.50 -10.56 -2.63
N VAL A 29 -10.58 -11.29 -2.90
CA VAL A 29 -10.53 -12.73 -3.24
C VAL A 29 -9.88 -12.94 -4.62
N GLU A 30 -10.19 -12.11 -5.61
CA GLU A 30 -9.58 -12.17 -6.94
C GLU A 30 -8.08 -11.88 -6.91
N THR A 31 -7.62 -10.91 -6.08
CA THR A 31 -6.19 -10.63 -5.93
C THR A 31 -5.43 -11.78 -5.25
N LEU A 32 -6.07 -12.54 -4.36
CA LEU A 32 -5.50 -13.76 -3.75
C LEU A 32 -5.44 -14.93 -4.74
N GLY A 33 -6.36 -14.99 -5.72
CA GLY A 33 -6.44 -16.01 -6.75
C GLY A 33 -5.77 -15.66 -8.07
N ALA A 34 -5.39 -14.41 -8.28
CA ALA A 34 -4.73 -13.97 -9.50
C ALA A 34 -3.36 -14.63 -9.65
N GLY A 35 -3.22 -15.40 -10.72
CA GLY A 35 -1.93 -15.93 -11.15
C GLY A 35 -0.93 -14.79 -11.44
N PRO A 36 0.37 -15.14 -11.65
CA PRO A 36 1.47 -14.17 -11.72
C PRO A 36 1.39 -13.10 -12.84
N ALA A 37 0.34 -13.11 -13.66
CA ALA A 37 0.20 -12.21 -14.81
C ALA A 37 -0.47 -10.84 -14.51
N ALA A 38 -1.06 -10.62 -13.34
CA ALA A 38 -1.92 -9.45 -13.10
C ALA A 38 -1.33 -8.37 -12.16
N ALA A 39 -0.17 -8.58 -11.58
CA ALA A 39 0.42 -7.63 -10.64
C ALA A 39 1.56 -6.84 -11.28
N HIS A 40 1.24 -5.99 -12.24
CA HIS A 40 2.13 -4.87 -12.56
C HIS A 40 1.93 -3.81 -11.47
N ALA A 41 2.64 -3.99 -10.36
CA ALA A 41 2.78 -2.94 -9.37
C ALA A 41 3.34 -1.70 -10.07
N VAL A 42 2.61 -0.60 -9.96
CA VAL A 42 3.12 0.73 -10.27
C VAL A 42 4.21 1.00 -9.24
N GLY A 43 5.44 0.72 -9.56
CA GLY A 43 6.59 0.74 -8.65
C GLY A 43 7.67 -0.18 -9.20
N ASN A 44 8.77 -0.36 -8.61
CA ASN A 44 9.98 -1.08 -9.07
C ASN A 44 9.82 -2.41 -9.85
N GLY A 45 8.61 -2.75 -10.29
CA GLY A 45 8.31 -3.90 -11.14
C GLY A 45 8.45 -5.27 -10.45
N VAL A 46 8.85 -5.31 -9.19
CA VAL A 46 9.13 -6.56 -8.46
C VAL A 46 7.95 -6.93 -7.59
N THR A 47 7.39 -8.09 -7.84
CA THR A 47 6.28 -8.66 -7.06
C THR A 47 6.77 -9.85 -6.24
N ALA A 48 6.14 -10.07 -5.09
CA ALA A 48 6.42 -11.24 -4.27
C ALA A 48 6.30 -12.54 -5.08
N SER A 49 7.24 -13.46 -4.88
CA SER A 49 7.32 -14.71 -5.62
C SER A 49 7.65 -15.89 -4.71
N ASN A 50 7.60 -17.11 -5.28
CA ASN A 50 8.09 -18.33 -4.62
C ASN A 50 9.43 -18.79 -5.19
N TYR A 51 10.01 -18.04 -6.13
CA TYR A 51 11.28 -18.38 -6.75
C TYR A 51 12.41 -17.64 -6.06
N ARG A 52 13.33 -18.39 -5.47
CA ARG A 52 14.54 -17.87 -4.84
C ARG A 52 15.73 -18.13 -5.74
N THR A 53 16.38 -17.07 -6.18
CA THR A 53 17.65 -17.13 -6.91
C THR A 53 18.81 -17.20 -5.92
N ASN A 54 19.68 -18.19 -6.07
CA ASN A 54 20.90 -18.32 -5.30
C ASN A 54 22.10 -18.21 -6.23
N VAL A 55 23.12 -17.47 -5.82
CA VAL A 55 24.47 -17.52 -6.41
C VAL A 55 25.23 -18.61 -5.68
N LEU A 56 25.72 -19.62 -6.42
CA LEU A 56 26.47 -20.75 -5.86
C LEU A 56 27.98 -20.48 -5.83
N GLY A 57 28.46 -19.64 -6.75
CA GLY A 57 29.88 -19.28 -6.74
C GLY A 57 30.40 -18.70 -8.06
N ILE A 58 31.68 -18.43 -8.04
CA ILE A 58 32.44 -17.87 -9.16
C ILE A 58 33.58 -18.86 -9.45
N SER A 59 33.70 -19.31 -10.70
CA SER A 59 34.73 -20.29 -11.11
C SER A 59 35.49 -19.80 -12.34
N PRO A 60 36.85 -19.80 -12.31
CA PRO A 60 37.67 -19.93 -11.12
C PRO A 60 37.43 -18.79 -10.13
N THR A 61 37.70 -19.04 -8.85
CA THR A 61 37.59 -18.01 -7.81
C THR A 61 38.52 -16.83 -8.10
N VAL A 62 37.97 -15.62 -7.94
CA VAL A 62 38.72 -14.37 -8.14
C VAL A 62 38.64 -13.56 -6.85
N PRO A 63 39.77 -13.39 -6.12
CA PRO A 63 39.78 -12.54 -4.94
C PRO A 63 39.37 -11.11 -5.24
N GLY A 64 38.48 -10.55 -4.44
CA GLY A 64 37.95 -9.19 -4.63
C GLY A 64 36.80 -9.07 -5.65
N LEU A 65 36.33 -10.18 -6.23
CA LEU A 65 35.11 -10.20 -7.04
C LEU A 65 33.97 -10.87 -6.26
N GLU A 66 32.88 -10.13 -6.05
CA GLU A 66 31.70 -10.61 -5.35
C GLU A 66 30.47 -10.47 -6.25
N VAL A 67 29.64 -11.50 -6.27
CA VAL A 67 28.34 -11.47 -6.97
C VAL A 67 27.26 -12.00 -6.03
N SER A 68 26.15 -11.29 -5.98
CA SER A 68 24.98 -11.66 -5.18
C SER A 68 23.69 -11.43 -5.94
N ALA A 69 22.67 -12.22 -5.64
CA ALA A 69 21.29 -11.96 -6.08
C ALA A 69 20.63 -11.01 -5.07
N ILE A 70 20.03 -9.94 -5.56
CA ILE A 70 19.34 -8.92 -4.76
C ILE A 70 17.91 -8.74 -5.28
N ASP A 71 17.12 -7.92 -4.60
CA ASP A 71 15.74 -7.60 -5.01
C ASP A 71 14.91 -8.89 -5.21
N ILE A 72 14.96 -9.78 -4.19
CA ILE A 72 14.38 -11.13 -4.19
C ILE A 72 14.72 -12.00 -5.42
N GLY A 73 15.93 -11.80 -5.97
CA GLY A 73 16.43 -12.56 -7.12
C GLY A 73 16.09 -11.94 -8.48
N ASN A 74 15.51 -10.76 -8.50
CA ASN A 74 15.20 -10.04 -9.73
C ASN A 74 16.46 -9.42 -10.37
N GLN A 75 17.49 -9.13 -9.58
CA GLN A 75 18.71 -8.50 -10.05
C GLN A 75 19.96 -9.20 -9.51
N LEU A 76 21.06 -9.12 -10.29
CA LEU A 76 22.39 -9.44 -9.84
C LEU A 76 23.13 -8.15 -9.48
N LYS A 77 23.89 -8.22 -8.39
CA LYS A 77 24.84 -7.19 -7.95
C LYS A 77 26.24 -7.75 -8.00
N LEU A 78 27.12 -7.07 -8.74
CA LEU A 78 28.56 -7.37 -8.78
C LEU A 78 29.32 -6.22 -8.11
N VAL A 79 30.22 -6.58 -7.21
CA VAL A 79 31.18 -5.67 -6.58
C VAL A 79 32.58 -6.07 -7.03
N ASN A 80 33.28 -5.13 -7.68
CA ASN A 80 34.62 -5.38 -8.21
C ASN A 80 35.69 -4.63 -7.40
N HIS A 81 36.40 -5.36 -6.57
CA HIS A 81 37.57 -4.88 -5.81
C HIS A 81 38.90 -5.48 -6.34
N THR A 82 38.89 -6.10 -7.53
CA THR A 82 40.08 -6.74 -8.11
C THR A 82 41.12 -5.75 -8.63
N GLY A 83 40.76 -4.48 -8.80
CA GLY A 83 41.58 -3.46 -9.47
C GLY A 83 41.69 -3.63 -10.99
N GLN A 84 41.11 -4.70 -11.56
CA GLN A 84 41.06 -4.97 -13.00
C GLN A 84 39.65 -4.72 -13.56
N GLU A 85 39.56 -4.56 -14.89
CA GLU A 85 38.27 -4.50 -15.56
C GLU A 85 37.64 -5.89 -15.65
N VAL A 86 36.38 -5.99 -15.27
CA VAL A 86 35.54 -7.18 -15.43
C VAL A 86 34.50 -6.89 -16.48
N THR A 87 34.45 -7.67 -17.55
CA THR A 87 33.46 -7.56 -18.61
C THR A 87 32.43 -8.69 -18.44
N VAL A 88 31.19 -8.34 -18.17
CA VAL A 88 30.04 -9.26 -18.18
C VAL A 88 29.63 -9.51 -19.61
N LEU A 89 29.47 -10.78 -19.99
CA LEU A 89 29.01 -11.15 -21.33
C LEU A 89 27.50 -11.30 -21.39
N GLY A 90 26.92 -10.81 -22.47
CA GLY A 90 25.49 -10.91 -22.77
C GLY A 90 25.05 -12.32 -23.18
N TYR A 91 23.87 -12.40 -23.78
CA TYR A 91 23.23 -13.69 -24.12
C TYR A 91 23.87 -14.39 -25.33
N GLU A 92 24.50 -13.61 -26.22
CA GLU A 92 25.24 -14.11 -27.38
C GLU A 92 26.75 -14.06 -27.18
N LEU A 93 27.21 -13.97 -25.92
CA LEU A 93 28.60 -13.84 -25.49
C LEU A 93 29.26 -12.51 -25.93
N GLU A 94 28.46 -11.54 -26.31
CA GLU A 94 28.89 -10.18 -26.61
C GLU A 94 29.26 -9.41 -25.33
N PRO A 95 30.17 -8.43 -25.38
CA PRO A 95 30.43 -7.54 -24.25
C PRO A 95 29.17 -6.73 -23.90
N TYR A 96 28.68 -6.87 -22.65
CA TYR A 96 27.47 -6.21 -22.17
C TYR A 96 27.75 -5.09 -21.18
N LEU A 97 28.38 -5.41 -20.05
CA LEU A 97 28.81 -4.44 -19.04
C LEU A 97 30.32 -4.55 -18.84
N ARG A 98 30.99 -3.44 -18.60
CA ARG A 98 32.37 -3.45 -18.08
C ARG A 98 32.43 -2.65 -16.78
N ILE A 99 33.06 -3.27 -15.76
CA ILE A 99 33.14 -2.77 -14.40
C ILE A 99 34.61 -2.71 -14.02
N GLY A 100 35.15 -1.53 -13.81
CA GLY A 100 36.56 -1.37 -13.51
C GLY A 100 36.87 -0.11 -12.70
N PRO A 101 38.16 0.23 -12.56
CA PRO A 101 38.59 1.44 -11.85
C PRO A 101 37.97 2.74 -12.37
N ASN A 102 37.59 2.77 -13.65
CA ASN A 102 36.99 3.93 -14.30
C ASN A 102 35.48 4.02 -14.15
N GLY A 103 34.85 3.06 -13.45
CA GLY A 103 33.41 3.01 -13.26
C GLY A 103 32.74 1.83 -13.95
N VAL A 104 31.44 1.94 -14.13
CA VAL A 104 30.60 0.98 -14.87
C VAL A 104 30.14 1.58 -16.18
N GLU A 105 30.32 0.83 -17.23
CA GLU A 105 29.87 1.21 -18.59
C GLU A 105 29.01 0.09 -19.18
N GLU A 106 27.99 0.50 -19.93
CA GLU A 106 27.05 -0.37 -20.63
C GLU A 106 27.28 -0.25 -22.14
N ASN A 107 27.31 -1.37 -22.85
CA ASN A 107 27.37 -1.39 -24.29
C ASN A 107 25.99 -1.14 -24.89
N GLU A 108 25.74 0.05 -25.43
CA GLU A 108 24.43 0.44 -25.98
C GLU A 108 24.00 -0.40 -27.19
N ARG A 109 24.93 -1.15 -27.83
CA ARG A 109 24.62 -2.04 -28.94
C ARG A 109 24.39 -3.49 -28.56
N SER A 110 24.64 -3.88 -27.29
CA SER A 110 24.43 -5.23 -26.83
C SER A 110 22.93 -5.58 -26.80
N PRO A 111 22.52 -6.73 -27.37
CA PRO A 111 21.20 -7.29 -27.18
C PRO A 111 20.80 -7.46 -25.69
N ALA A 112 21.77 -7.74 -24.82
CA ALA A 112 21.54 -7.82 -23.38
C ALA A 112 21.13 -6.48 -22.78
N THR A 113 21.66 -5.36 -23.28
CA THR A 113 21.26 -4.01 -22.85
C THR A 113 19.77 -3.77 -23.09
N PHE A 114 19.25 -4.16 -24.23
CA PHE A 114 17.82 -4.06 -24.50
C PHE A 114 17.00 -5.03 -23.64
N SER A 115 17.40 -6.31 -23.61
CA SER A 115 16.67 -7.38 -22.96
C SER A 115 16.54 -7.16 -21.45
N ASN A 116 17.60 -6.66 -20.82
CA ASN A 116 17.68 -6.49 -19.36
C ASN A 116 17.02 -5.18 -18.85
N ARG A 117 16.49 -4.33 -19.73
CA ARG A 117 15.72 -3.13 -19.33
C ARG A 117 14.37 -3.47 -18.72
N SER A 118 13.88 -4.67 -18.93
CA SER A 118 12.60 -5.14 -18.43
C SER A 118 12.77 -6.50 -17.73
N SER A 119 12.05 -6.69 -16.64
CA SER A 119 11.93 -7.99 -15.98
C SER A 119 11.04 -8.99 -16.73
N MET A 120 10.30 -8.54 -17.75
CA MET A 120 9.57 -9.40 -18.64
C MET A 120 10.48 -9.93 -19.75
N ALA A 121 10.28 -11.21 -20.11
CA ALA A 121 11.03 -11.82 -21.20
C ALA A 121 10.95 -10.95 -22.47
N PRO A 122 12.09 -10.68 -23.11
CA PRO A 122 12.14 -9.81 -24.28
C PRO A 122 11.33 -10.42 -25.41
N GLN A 123 10.54 -9.61 -26.08
CA GLN A 123 9.91 -9.99 -27.34
C GLN A 123 11.00 -9.99 -28.42
N GLN A 124 11.03 -9.12 -29.36
CA GLN A 124 12.08 -9.07 -30.36
C GLN A 124 13.12 -7.99 -30.01
N VAL A 125 14.39 -8.31 -30.19
CA VAL A 125 15.47 -7.32 -30.09
C VAL A 125 15.39 -6.40 -31.31
N PRO A 126 15.31 -5.05 -31.14
CA PRO A 126 15.27 -4.12 -32.27
C PRO A 126 16.55 -4.12 -33.08
N ARG A 127 16.48 -3.68 -34.34
CA ARG A 127 17.61 -3.68 -35.28
C ARG A 127 18.84 -2.85 -34.85
N GLY A 128 18.73 -1.99 -33.86
CA GLY A 128 19.86 -1.18 -33.35
C GLY A 128 20.80 -1.94 -32.40
N PHE A 129 20.42 -3.15 -31.98
CA PHE A 129 21.19 -4.00 -31.08
C PHE A 129 21.74 -5.19 -31.87
N ASP A 130 23.07 -5.36 -31.85
CA ASP A 130 23.79 -6.40 -32.64
C ASP A 130 24.98 -6.88 -31.81
N ALA A 131 24.97 -8.18 -31.46
CA ALA A 131 26.04 -8.82 -30.69
C ALA A 131 27.41 -8.80 -31.40
N LYS A 132 27.43 -8.65 -32.75
CA LYS A 132 28.64 -8.60 -33.55
C LYS A 132 29.13 -7.17 -33.83
N ALA A 133 28.36 -6.16 -33.48
CA ALA A 133 28.77 -4.78 -33.66
C ALA A 133 29.90 -4.40 -32.71
N THR A 134 30.77 -3.50 -33.13
CA THR A 134 31.75 -2.90 -32.22
C THR A 134 31.04 -2.26 -31.05
N PRO A 135 31.43 -2.58 -29.78
CA PRO A 135 30.77 -2.03 -28.60
C PRO A 135 30.78 -0.50 -28.60
N ASP A 136 29.64 0.06 -28.18
CA ASP A 136 29.44 1.47 -27.94
C ASP A 136 29.21 1.71 -26.44
N TRP A 137 30.26 2.14 -25.75
CA TRP A 137 30.29 2.19 -24.31
C TRP A 137 29.77 3.51 -23.76
N ARG A 138 28.70 3.43 -22.98
CA ARG A 138 28.17 4.56 -22.22
C ARG A 138 28.39 4.36 -20.73
N ARG A 139 29.03 5.33 -20.09
CA ARG A 139 29.22 5.30 -18.62
C ARG A 139 27.88 5.48 -17.91
N ILE A 140 27.56 4.55 -17.00
CA ILE A 140 26.34 4.54 -16.19
C ILE A 140 26.60 4.74 -14.70
N SER A 141 27.83 4.51 -14.23
CA SER A 141 28.25 4.75 -12.83
C SER A 141 29.73 5.06 -12.76
N THR A 142 30.14 5.82 -11.74
CA THR A 142 31.57 6.11 -11.44
C THR A 142 32.17 5.13 -10.43
N GLY A 143 31.35 4.29 -9.79
CA GLY A 143 31.81 3.30 -8.81
C GLY A 143 32.15 1.95 -9.42
N THR A 144 32.57 1.00 -8.59
CA THR A 144 32.95 -0.36 -8.97
C THR A 144 31.84 -1.38 -8.69
N VAL A 145 30.59 -0.92 -8.56
CA VAL A 145 29.42 -1.76 -8.30
C VAL A 145 28.46 -1.65 -9.48
N ALA A 146 28.12 -2.80 -10.07
CA ALA A 146 27.09 -2.91 -11.09
C ALA A 146 25.89 -3.67 -10.55
N ILE A 147 24.68 -3.21 -10.89
CA ILE A 147 23.41 -3.87 -10.61
C ILE A 147 22.64 -3.96 -11.93
N TRP A 148 22.21 -5.16 -12.30
CA TRP A 148 21.46 -5.37 -13.53
C TRP A 148 20.45 -6.52 -13.39
N HIS A 149 19.36 -6.45 -14.13
CA HIS A 149 18.46 -7.60 -14.34
C HIS A 149 19.12 -8.59 -15.30
N ASP A 150 19.02 -9.89 -15.00
CA ASP A 150 19.54 -10.94 -15.88
C ASP A 150 18.55 -12.10 -15.97
N HIS A 151 17.98 -12.28 -17.16
CA HIS A 151 16.98 -13.33 -17.39
C HIS A 151 17.52 -14.75 -17.19
N ARG A 152 18.85 -14.97 -17.21
CA ARG A 152 19.46 -16.27 -16.90
C ARG A 152 19.30 -16.62 -15.42
N ALA A 153 19.32 -15.61 -14.54
CA ALA A 153 19.24 -15.78 -13.09
C ALA A 153 17.82 -15.56 -12.54
N HIS A 154 16.82 -15.38 -13.40
CA HIS A 154 15.43 -15.13 -13.03
C HIS A 154 14.52 -16.17 -13.68
N TRP A 155 13.50 -16.66 -12.94
CA TRP A 155 12.52 -17.59 -13.50
C TRP A 155 11.63 -16.87 -14.54
N SER A 156 11.81 -17.24 -15.80
CA SER A 156 11.07 -16.69 -16.94
C SER A 156 10.11 -17.69 -17.59
N GLY A 157 9.93 -18.87 -16.99
CA GLY A 157 9.03 -19.90 -17.50
C GLY A 157 7.55 -19.49 -17.43
N ARG A 158 6.77 -19.94 -18.40
CA ARG A 158 5.30 -19.73 -18.39
C ARG A 158 4.65 -20.65 -17.36
N GLY A 159 4.08 -20.05 -16.32
CA GLY A 159 3.39 -20.77 -15.26
C GLY A 159 4.33 -21.54 -14.31
N GLU A 160 3.75 -22.38 -13.48
CA GLU A 160 4.51 -23.18 -12.52
C GLU A 160 5.11 -24.44 -13.18
N PRO A 161 6.35 -24.81 -12.85
CA PRO A 161 6.98 -26.04 -13.31
C PRO A 161 6.14 -27.29 -12.94
N ALA A 162 6.25 -28.35 -13.74
CA ALA A 162 5.49 -29.58 -13.49
C ALA A 162 5.77 -30.19 -12.12
N VAL A 163 7.04 -30.16 -11.66
CA VAL A 163 7.43 -30.65 -10.35
C VAL A 163 6.77 -29.88 -9.21
N VAL A 164 6.58 -28.58 -9.37
CA VAL A 164 5.90 -27.72 -8.38
C VAL A 164 4.40 -28.04 -8.35
N ARG A 165 3.76 -28.19 -9.53
CA ARG A 165 2.33 -28.56 -9.59
C ARG A 165 2.02 -29.91 -8.96
N GLN A 166 2.96 -30.86 -9.03
CA GLN A 166 2.83 -32.19 -8.41
C GLN A 166 2.99 -32.13 -6.88
N SER A 167 3.83 -31.23 -6.36
CA SER A 167 4.13 -31.14 -4.94
C SER A 167 4.36 -29.68 -4.51
N PRO A 168 3.31 -28.83 -4.53
CA PRO A 168 3.44 -27.38 -4.33
C PRO A 168 3.88 -26.99 -2.92
N GLY A 169 3.70 -27.86 -1.94
CA GLY A 169 4.11 -27.67 -0.55
C GLY A 169 5.57 -28.01 -0.25
N GLN A 170 6.35 -28.47 -1.27
CA GLN A 170 7.75 -28.82 -1.11
C GLN A 170 8.66 -27.86 -1.87
N SER A 171 9.91 -27.73 -1.41
CA SER A 171 10.92 -26.96 -2.14
C SER A 171 11.49 -27.77 -3.29
N HIS A 172 11.62 -27.17 -4.45
CA HIS A 172 12.12 -27.81 -5.68
C HIS A 172 13.20 -26.95 -6.34
N VAL A 173 14.30 -27.55 -6.75
CA VAL A 173 15.24 -26.89 -7.66
C VAL A 173 14.62 -26.89 -9.05
N VAL A 174 14.17 -25.72 -9.52
CA VAL A 174 13.45 -25.58 -10.80
C VAL A 174 14.40 -25.22 -11.96
N GLN A 175 15.53 -24.60 -11.63
CA GLN A 175 16.66 -24.37 -12.54
C GLN A 175 17.95 -24.68 -11.81
N PRO A 176 18.59 -25.82 -12.08
CA PRO A 176 19.71 -26.30 -11.28
C PRO A 176 21.01 -25.54 -11.54
N ASN A 177 21.18 -24.95 -12.72
CA ASN A 177 22.42 -24.28 -13.10
C ASN A 177 22.13 -23.15 -14.10
N TRP A 178 22.13 -21.90 -13.62
CA TRP A 178 22.26 -20.76 -14.50
C TRP A 178 23.69 -20.24 -14.49
N GLN A 179 24.14 -19.68 -15.59
CA GLN A 179 25.51 -19.23 -15.74
C GLN A 179 25.55 -17.84 -16.39
N VAL A 180 26.39 -16.97 -15.83
CA VAL A 180 26.74 -15.66 -16.39
C VAL A 180 28.25 -15.63 -16.61
N PRO A 181 28.71 -15.78 -17.87
CA PRO A 181 30.12 -15.70 -18.18
C PRO A 181 30.62 -14.25 -18.15
N MET A 182 31.86 -14.11 -17.67
CA MET A 182 32.56 -12.84 -17.55
C MET A 182 33.99 -12.98 -18.05
N LYS A 183 34.65 -11.87 -18.39
CA LYS A 183 36.07 -11.82 -18.72
C LYS A 183 36.81 -10.89 -17.77
N ILE A 184 38.03 -11.27 -17.39
CA ILE A 184 39.00 -10.45 -16.67
C ILE A 184 40.31 -10.60 -17.41
N GLY A 185 40.66 -9.60 -18.23
CA GLY A 185 41.70 -9.76 -19.25
C GLY A 185 41.30 -10.90 -20.19
N ASP A 186 42.23 -11.87 -20.42
CA ASP A 186 42.00 -13.04 -21.26
C ASP A 186 41.35 -14.23 -20.54
N ARG A 187 41.13 -14.11 -19.22
CA ARG A 187 40.53 -15.17 -18.41
C ARG A 187 39.02 -15.14 -18.46
N THR A 188 38.40 -16.28 -18.75
CA THR A 188 36.97 -16.46 -18.59
C THR A 188 36.66 -16.88 -17.15
N VAL A 189 35.69 -16.23 -16.56
CA VAL A 189 35.17 -16.46 -15.22
C VAL A 189 33.67 -16.67 -15.34
N ILE A 190 33.13 -17.67 -14.67
CA ILE A 190 31.70 -18.01 -14.73
C ILE A 190 31.09 -17.83 -13.34
N VAL A 191 30.10 -16.99 -13.25
CA VAL A 191 29.20 -16.96 -12.10
C VAL A 191 28.09 -17.95 -12.34
N SER A 192 27.85 -18.82 -11.37
CA SER A 192 26.80 -19.85 -11.46
C SER A 192 25.87 -19.81 -10.26
N GLY A 193 24.67 -20.32 -10.46
CA GLY A 193 23.68 -20.38 -9.41
C GLY A 193 22.52 -21.30 -9.74
N ASN A 194 21.51 -21.32 -8.89
CA ASN A 194 20.27 -22.04 -9.13
C ASN A 194 19.04 -21.21 -8.79
N ILE A 195 17.89 -21.67 -9.26
CA ILE A 195 16.58 -21.13 -8.86
C ILE A 195 15.82 -22.24 -8.15
N VAL A 196 15.33 -21.93 -6.97
CA VAL A 196 14.62 -22.85 -6.09
C VAL A 196 13.20 -22.30 -5.88
N TRP A 197 12.20 -23.12 -6.17
CA TRP A 197 10.85 -22.90 -5.66
C TRP A 197 10.84 -23.17 -4.16
N VAL A 198 10.37 -22.21 -3.40
CA VAL A 198 10.16 -22.31 -1.95
C VAL A 198 8.69 -22.02 -1.68
N PRO A 199 7.93 -22.97 -1.09
CA PRO A 199 6.50 -22.75 -0.85
C PRO A 199 6.29 -21.55 0.08
N GLY A 200 5.27 -20.75 -0.23
CA GLY A 200 4.88 -19.62 0.59
C GLY A 200 4.12 -20.06 1.85
N PRO A 201 3.99 -19.18 2.84
CA PRO A 201 3.18 -19.45 4.02
C PRO A 201 1.69 -19.44 3.68
N SER A 202 0.88 -19.99 4.58
CA SER A 202 -0.57 -19.85 4.52
C SER A 202 -0.98 -18.37 4.60
N PRO A 203 -1.85 -17.85 3.72
CA PRO A 203 -2.34 -16.48 3.79
C PRO A 203 -3.41 -16.28 4.90
N TRP A 204 -4.04 -17.34 5.38
CA TRP A 204 -5.22 -17.27 6.26
C TRP A 204 -4.99 -16.53 7.58
N PRO A 205 -3.84 -16.65 8.28
CA PRO A 205 -3.58 -15.85 9.47
C PRO A 205 -3.63 -14.35 9.19
N TRP A 206 -3.11 -13.90 8.06
CA TRP A 206 -3.09 -12.50 7.66
C TRP A 206 -4.48 -12.00 7.26
N VAL A 207 -5.26 -12.83 6.56
CA VAL A 207 -6.67 -12.56 6.24
C VAL A 207 -7.47 -12.44 7.55
N ALA A 208 -7.25 -13.32 8.52
CA ALA A 208 -7.90 -13.24 9.82
C ALA A 208 -7.57 -11.93 10.56
N VAL A 209 -6.29 -11.51 10.54
CA VAL A 209 -5.87 -10.22 11.12
C VAL A 209 -6.63 -9.06 10.46
N ALA A 210 -6.68 -9.01 9.13
CA ALA A 210 -7.38 -7.95 8.41
C ALA A 210 -8.89 -7.93 8.75
N VAL A 211 -9.56 -9.09 8.76
CA VAL A 211 -10.97 -9.20 9.07
C VAL A 211 -11.27 -8.80 10.53
N LEU A 212 -10.45 -9.24 11.49
CA LEU A 212 -10.59 -8.86 12.88
C LEU A 212 -10.41 -7.34 13.06
N LEU A 213 -9.46 -6.73 12.38
CA LEU A 213 -9.27 -5.28 12.43
C LEU A 213 -10.45 -4.52 11.81
N ILE A 214 -10.99 -4.98 10.67
CA ILE A 214 -12.22 -4.41 10.11
C ILE A 214 -13.34 -4.46 11.15
N GLY A 215 -13.60 -5.62 11.74
CA GLY A 215 -14.63 -5.80 12.78
C GLY A 215 -14.40 -4.88 13.99
N ALA A 216 -13.18 -4.81 14.48
CA ALA A 216 -12.81 -3.95 15.60
C ALA A 216 -13.06 -2.46 15.30
N VAL A 217 -12.68 -1.99 14.12
CA VAL A 217 -12.93 -0.60 13.67
C VAL A 217 -14.43 -0.31 13.63
N LEU A 218 -15.23 -1.22 13.05
CA LEU A 218 -16.67 -1.03 12.94
C LEU A 218 -17.36 -0.99 14.29
N LEU A 219 -17.03 -1.92 15.18
CA LEU A 219 -17.56 -1.96 16.55
C LEU A 219 -17.18 -0.70 17.34
N ALA A 220 -15.91 -0.33 17.30
CA ALA A 220 -15.42 0.83 18.03
C ALA A 220 -15.97 2.16 17.47
N SER A 221 -16.24 2.23 16.17
CA SER A 221 -16.84 3.40 15.50
C SER A 221 -18.29 3.67 15.92
N GLY A 222 -18.98 2.67 16.50
CA GLY A 222 -20.32 2.81 17.09
C GLY A 222 -20.35 3.48 18.47
N SER A 223 -19.19 3.70 19.09
CA SER A 223 -19.08 4.24 20.45
C SER A 223 -19.39 5.75 20.51
N SER A 224 -19.66 6.24 21.74
CA SER A 224 -19.83 7.68 22.02
C SER A 224 -18.55 8.51 21.73
N ARG A 225 -17.39 7.84 21.72
CA ARG A 225 -16.07 8.44 21.41
C ARG A 225 -15.66 8.27 19.96
N GLN A 226 -16.60 8.17 19.03
CA GLN A 226 -16.37 7.92 17.60
C GLN A 226 -15.24 8.77 16.99
N ALA A 227 -15.18 10.07 17.31
CA ALA A 227 -14.16 10.96 16.76
C ALA A 227 -12.73 10.53 17.17
N GLN A 228 -12.55 10.23 18.46
CA GLN A 228 -11.25 9.81 18.99
C GLN A 228 -10.84 8.45 18.44
N VAL A 229 -11.80 7.50 18.40
CA VAL A 229 -11.57 6.17 17.83
C VAL A 229 -11.12 6.24 16.37
N LEU A 230 -11.85 6.99 15.53
CA LEU A 230 -11.49 7.13 14.12
C LEU A 230 -10.15 7.85 13.94
N ALA A 231 -9.81 8.81 14.81
CA ALA A 231 -8.51 9.48 14.77
C ALA A 231 -7.37 8.50 15.10
N VAL A 232 -7.52 7.68 16.15
CA VAL A 232 -6.54 6.65 16.53
C VAL A 232 -6.39 5.61 15.42
N VAL A 233 -7.50 5.11 14.88
CA VAL A 233 -7.48 4.10 13.79
C VAL A 233 -6.80 4.66 12.53
N ALA A 234 -7.09 5.92 12.17
CA ALA A 234 -6.42 6.57 11.04
C ALA A 234 -4.91 6.73 11.28
N GLY A 235 -4.50 7.07 12.51
CA GLY A 235 -3.10 7.12 12.90
C GLY A 235 -2.42 5.76 12.83
N LEU A 236 -3.06 4.70 13.31
CA LEU A 236 -2.56 3.33 13.22
C LEU A 236 -2.44 2.86 11.77
N ALA A 237 -3.41 3.20 10.91
CA ALA A 237 -3.34 2.88 9.49
C ALA A 237 -2.13 3.55 8.81
N VAL A 238 -1.84 4.82 9.15
CA VAL A 238 -0.63 5.50 8.69
C VAL A 238 0.64 4.81 9.20
N VAL A 239 0.68 4.44 10.48
CA VAL A 239 1.86 3.78 11.06
C VAL A 239 2.12 2.42 10.40
N THR A 240 1.09 1.59 10.21
CA THR A 240 1.26 0.29 9.56
C THR A 240 1.67 0.42 8.10
N ASP A 241 1.10 1.38 7.36
CA ASP A 241 1.51 1.68 5.99
C ASP A 241 2.95 2.24 5.93
N ALA A 242 3.35 3.06 6.89
CA ALA A 242 4.72 3.58 6.97
C ALA A 242 5.74 2.45 7.23
N VAL A 243 5.43 1.48 8.09
CA VAL A 243 6.27 0.28 8.29
C VAL A 243 6.40 -0.50 7.00
N HIS A 244 5.29 -0.73 6.29
CA HIS A 244 5.29 -1.39 4.99
C HIS A 244 6.13 -0.63 3.95
N THR A 245 5.92 0.69 3.82
CA THR A 245 6.65 1.58 2.91
C THR A 245 8.15 1.59 3.20
N VAL A 246 8.55 1.68 4.48
CA VAL A 246 9.96 1.60 4.88
C VAL A 246 10.55 0.23 4.51
N GLY A 247 9.81 -0.85 4.71
CA GLY A 247 10.23 -2.19 4.30
C GLY A 247 10.49 -2.28 2.80
N ALA A 248 9.57 -1.81 1.98
CA ALA A 248 9.72 -1.76 0.53
C ALA A 248 10.92 -0.90 0.10
N TRP A 249 11.11 0.24 0.76
CA TRP A 249 12.25 1.13 0.52
C TRP A 249 13.60 0.48 0.81
N LEU A 250 13.74 -0.16 1.97
CA LEU A 250 14.98 -0.84 2.37
C LEU A 250 15.28 -2.08 1.51
N GLY A 251 14.26 -2.72 0.93
CA GLY A 251 14.38 -3.89 0.07
C GLY A 251 14.71 -3.56 -1.39
N SER A 252 14.57 -2.31 -1.81
CA SER A 252 14.70 -1.90 -3.20
C SER A 252 16.06 -1.25 -3.50
N PRO A 253 16.79 -1.70 -4.54
CA PRO A 253 18.00 -1.04 -5.02
C PRO A 253 17.73 0.18 -5.93
N ALA A 254 16.47 0.52 -6.18
CA ALA A 254 16.10 1.59 -7.09
C ALA A 254 16.59 2.96 -6.62
N PRO A 255 16.86 3.91 -7.55
CA PRO A 255 17.21 5.28 -7.22
C PRO A 255 16.10 5.97 -6.39
N ILE A 256 16.51 6.92 -5.53
CA ILE A 256 15.60 7.60 -4.60
C ILE A 256 14.37 8.23 -5.26
N LEU A 257 14.52 8.83 -6.44
CA LEU A 257 13.40 9.43 -7.15
C LEU A 257 12.37 8.38 -7.60
N THR A 258 12.84 7.22 -8.05
CA THR A 258 11.96 6.09 -8.41
C THR A 258 11.22 5.59 -7.19
N GLN A 259 11.90 5.45 -6.04
CA GLN A 259 11.28 5.03 -4.79
C GLN A 259 10.25 6.05 -4.28
N LEU A 260 10.53 7.36 -4.37
CA LEU A 260 9.58 8.41 -4.02
C LEU A 260 8.34 8.35 -4.91
N TYR A 261 8.50 8.16 -6.21
CA TYR A 261 7.38 8.03 -7.15
C TYR A 261 6.54 6.78 -6.86
N SER A 262 7.19 5.65 -6.63
CA SER A 262 6.52 4.37 -6.34
C SER A 262 5.69 4.41 -5.05
N ASN A 263 6.11 5.21 -4.06
CA ASN A 263 5.42 5.34 -2.78
C ASN A 263 4.55 6.62 -2.69
N ALA A 264 4.31 7.31 -3.81
CA ALA A 264 3.55 8.57 -3.82
C ALA A 264 2.11 8.41 -3.29
N SER A 265 1.48 7.25 -3.52
CA SER A 265 0.15 6.94 -2.98
C SER A 265 0.15 6.90 -1.44
N SER A 266 1.13 6.24 -0.82
CA SER A 266 1.27 6.20 0.64
C SER A 266 1.47 7.60 1.21
N PHE A 267 2.38 8.41 0.64
CA PHE A 267 2.60 9.78 1.09
C PHE A 267 1.35 10.67 0.97
N ALA A 268 0.62 10.55 -0.14
CA ALA A 268 -0.66 11.24 -0.29
C ALA A 268 -1.68 10.77 0.77
N GLY A 269 -1.76 9.46 1.01
CA GLY A 269 -2.61 8.86 2.04
C GLY A 269 -2.30 9.40 3.43
N TRP A 270 -1.01 9.53 3.80
CA TRP A 270 -0.60 10.08 5.11
C TRP A 270 -1.02 11.53 5.29
N VAL A 271 -0.83 12.38 4.28
CA VAL A 271 -1.25 13.78 4.32
C VAL A 271 -2.77 13.89 4.48
N ILE A 272 -3.53 13.12 3.69
CA ILE A 272 -4.99 13.12 3.73
C ILE A 272 -5.50 12.60 5.08
N ALA A 273 -4.89 11.52 5.61
CA ALA A 273 -5.20 10.99 6.94
C ALA A 273 -4.92 12.05 8.04
N GLY A 274 -3.82 12.78 7.93
CA GLY A 274 -3.50 13.88 8.84
C GLY A 274 -4.58 14.96 8.86
N VAL A 275 -5.13 15.34 7.69
CA VAL A 275 -6.27 16.27 7.60
C VAL A 275 -7.52 15.67 8.25
N ALA A 276 -7.80 14.38 8.02
CA ALA A 276 -8.92 13.69 8.67
C ALA A 276 -8.78 13.69 10.20
N ILE A 277 -7.60 13.31 10.71
CA ILE A 277 -7.29 13.30 12.15
C ILE A 277 -7.47 14.68 12.76
N GLN A 278 -6.95 15.74 12.14
CA GLN A 278 -7.10 17.11 12.62
C GLN A 278 -8.58 17.50 12.77
N ARG A 279 -9.43 17.11 11.80
CA ARG A 279 -10.88 17.38 11.86
C ARG A 279 -11.58 16.59 12.95
N LEU A 280 -11.19 15.32 13.13
CA LEU A 280 -11.71 14.46 14.19
C LEU A 280 -11.37 14.95 15.58
N LEU A 281 -10.12 15.39 15.81
CA LEU A 281 -9.69 15.98 17.08
C LEU A 281 -10.45 17.29 17.43
N LYS A 282 -10.95 18.01 16.42
CA LYS A 282 -11.85 19.17 16.59
C LYS A 282 -13.33 18.76 16.70
N GLY A 283 -13.66 17.49 16.84
CA GLY A 283 -15.03 16.97 16.92
C GLY A 283 -15.83 17.04 15.61
N ARG A 284 -15.20 17.36 14.48
CA ARG A 284 -15.86 17.59 13.17
C ARG A 284 -15.97 16.30 12.37
N VAL A 285 -16.64 15.28 12.90
CA VAL A 285 -16.72 13.93 12.30
C VAL A 285 -17.27 13.95 10.87
N GLU A 286 -18.39 14.67 10.64
CA GLU A 286 -19.02 14.70 9.30
C GLU A 286 -18.08 15.28 8.22
N SER A 287 -17.34 16.32 8.58
CA SER A 287 -16.38 16.93 7.64
C SER A 287 -15.08 16.12 7.48
N ALA A 288 -14.79 15.18 8.39
CA ALA A 288 -13.64 14.29 8.30
C ALA A 288 -13.89 13.09 7.37
N ARG A 289 -15.15 12.65 7.19
CA ARG A 289 -15.51 11.44 6.43
C ARG A 289 -14.94 11.35 5.01
N PRO A 290 -15.06 12.38 4.16
CA PRO A 290 -14.52 12.31 2.80
C PRO A 290 -12.99 12.12 2.83
N TYR A 291 -12.29 12.71 3.80
CA TYR A 291 -10.85 12.53 3.96
C TYR A 291 -10.49 11.14 4.49
N LEU A 292 -11.29 10.57 5.40
CA LEU A 292 -11.11 9.19 5.86
C LEU A 292 -11.30 8.19 4.70
N LEU A 293 -12.33 8.39 3.88
CA LEU A 293 -12.57 7.54 2.72
C LEU A 293 -11.43 7.64 1.72
N LEU A 294 -10.98 8.87 1.42
CA LEU A 294 -9.90 9.09 0.48
C LEU A 294 -8.56 8.54 1.02
N ALA A 295 -8.25 8.77 2.30
CA ALA A 295 -7.07 8.17 2.94
C ALA A 295 -7.12 6.64 2.88
N ALA A 296 -8.28 6.02 3.15
CA ALA A 296 -8.44 4.57 3.06
C ALA A 296 -8.20 4.04 1.63
N ILE A 297 -8.65 4.75 0.60
CA ILE A 297 -8.37 4.40 -0.80
C ILE A 297 -6.86 4.44 -1.06
N PHE A 298 -6.17 5.50 -0.65
CA PHE A 298 -4.74 5.63 -0.89
C PHE A 298 -3.93 4.61 -0.09
N LEU A 299 -4.22 4.38 1.19
CA LEU A 299 -3.46 3.47 2.05
C LEU A 299 -3.77 2.01 1.74
N ALA A 300 -5.06 1.63 1.68
CA ALA A 300 -5.45 0.23 1.51
C ALA A 300 -5.42 -0.22 0.05
N LEU A 301 -6.02 0.53 -0.89
CA LEU A 301 -6.16 0.07 -2.27
C LEU A 301 -4.94 0.42 -3.13
N ALA A 302 -4.38 1.63 -3.01
CA ALA A 302 -3.23 2.02 -3.82
C ALA A 302 -1.89 1.68 -3.15
N GLY A 303 -1.82 1.66 -1.80
CA GLY A 303 -0.64 1.32 -1.03
C GLY A 303 -0.49 -0.18 -0.79
N ALA A 304 -1.37 -0.78 0.00
CA ALA A 304 -1.19 -2.15 0.50
C ALA A 304 -1.75 -3.25 -0.43
N ALA A 305 -2.82 -3.00 -1.21
CA ALA A 305 -3.44 -4.05 -2.03
C ALA A 305 -2.53 -4.62 -3.14
N PRO A 306 -1.65 -3.84 -3.80
CA PRO A 306 -0.70 -4.40 -4.76
C PRO A 306 0.24 -5.45 -4.15
N ASP A 307 0.50 -5.38 -2.85
CA ASP A 307 1.40 -6.27 -2.13
C ASP A 307 0.71 -7.45 -1.42
N VAL A 308 -0.60 -7.64 -1.63
CA VAL A 308 -1.36 -8.80 -1.16
C VAL A 308 -0.70 -10.15 -1.53
N PRO A 309 -0.09 -10.33 -2.70
CA PRO A 309 0.66 -11.55 -3.01
C PRO A 309 1.73 -11.91 -1.97
N SER A 310 2.33 -10.92 -1.29
CA SER A 310 3.32 -11.12 -0.22
C SER A 310 2.78 -11.95 0.96
N LEU A 311 1.46 -11.97 1.17
CA LEU A 311 0.82 -12.74 2.24
C LEU A 311 0.94 -14.25 2.03
N ALA A 312 1.09 -14.71 0.77
CA ALA A 312 1.13 -16.11 0.38
C ALA A 312 2.42 -16.51 -0.35
N ARG A 313 3.40 -15.61 -0.50
CA ARG A 313 4.65 -15.90 -1.20
C ARG A 313 5.83 -15.95 -0.24
N SER A 314 6.82 -16.80 -0.55
CA SER A 314 8.00 -16.98 0.30
C SER A 314 9.00 -15.82 0.19
N GLN A 315 9.16 -15.26 -1.01
CA GLN A 315 10.05 -14.13 -1.28
C GLN A 315 9.22 -12.83 -1.27
N VAL A 316 9.50 -11.95 -0.32
CA VAL A 316 8.79 -10.69 -0.12
C VAL A 316 9.74 -9.54 -0.45
N PRO A 317 9.37 -8.59 -1.33
CA PRO A 317 10.22 -7.44 -1.70
C PRO A 317 10.25 -6.41 -0.56
N SER A 318 10.98 -6.73 0.50
CA SER A 318 11.08 -5.91 1.71
C SER A 318 12.44 -6.11 2.37
N GLY A 319 13.03 -5.04 2.87
CA GLY A 319 14.23 -5.09 3.70
C GLY A 319 13.95 -5.38 5.18
N LEU A 320 12.67 -5.52 5.58
CA LEU A 320 12.25 -5.93 6.91
C LEU A 320 11.95 -7.43 6.96
N ASP A 321 11.80 -7.95 8.19
CA ASP A 321 11.36 -9.33 8.40
C ASP A 321 10.05 -9.61 7.63
N PRO A 322 9.96 -10.74 6.89
CA PRO A 322 8.78 -11.07 6.10
C PRO A 322 7.49 -11.16 6.91
N THR A 323 7.54 -11.58 8.19
CA THR A 323 6.37 -11.66 9.06
C THR A 323 5.87 -10.27 9.43
N LEU A 324 6.80 -9.37 9.77
CA LEU A 324 6.48 -7.96 10.05
C LEU A 324 5.87 -7.27 8.81
N THR A 325 6.44 -7.50 7.65
CA THR A 325 5.93 -6.96 6.38
C THR A 325 4.51 -7.43 6.10
N ARG A 326 4.24 -8.74 6.24
CA ARG A 326 2.89 -9.32 6.06
C ARG A 326 1.89 -8.76 7.07
N LEU A 327 2.32 -8.62 8.34
CA LEU A 327 1.48 -8.01 9.38
C LEU A 327 1.14 -6.57 9.03
N ALA A 328 2.12 -5.78 8.57
CA ALA A 328 1.92 -4.39 8.17
C ALA A 328 0.92 -4.28 7.00
N ILE A 329 1.07 -5.10 5.96
CA ILE A 329 0.14 -5.16 4.81
C ILE A 329 -1.28 -5.52 5.30
N ALA A 330 -1.43 -6.62 6.07
CA ALA A 330 -2.73 -7.07 6.56
C ALA A 330 -3.40 -6.02 7.47
N ALA A 331 -2.62 -5.36 8.34
CA ALA A 331 -3.11 -4.33 9.22
C ALA A 331 -3.54 -3.08 8.45
N THR A 332 -2.74 -2.61 7.48
CA THR A 332 -3.10 -1.46 6.63
C THR A 332 -4.39 -1.73 5.86
N LEU A 333 -4.53 -2.93 5.27
CA LEU A 333 -5.77 -3.34 4.60
C LEU A 333 -6.96 -3.37 5.57
N GLY A 334 -6.80 -4.02 6.72
CA GLY A 334 -7.89 -4.15 7.70
C GLY A 334 -8.35 -2.81 8.27
N LEU A 335 -7.40 -1.97 8.71
CA LEU A 335 -7.69 -0.64 9.24
C LEU A 335 -8.25 0.29 8.16
N GLY A 336 -7.67 0.30 6.96
CA GLY A 336 -8.12 1.14 5.86
C GLY A 336 -9.52 0.76 5.37
N ILE A 337 -9.79 -0.52 5.12
CA ILE A 337 -11.13 -0.99 4.74
C ILE A 337 -12.14 -0.69 5.85
N GLY A 338 -11.78 -0.93 7.12
CA GLY A 338 -12.62 -0.59 8.26
C GLY A 338 -12.96 0.90 8.31
N LEU A 339 -11.96 1.79 8.09
CA LEU A 339 -12.16 3.24 8.01
C LEU A 339 -13.07 3.64 6.84
N ALA A 340 -12.88 3.03 5.66
CA ALA A 340 -13.74 3.29 4.50
C ALA A 340 -15.20 2.96 4.80
N ILE A 341 -15.46 1.78 5.37
CA ILE A 341 -16.80 1.33 5.74
C ILE A 341 -17.38 2.26 6.83
N ALA A 342 -16.62 2.59 7.86
CA ALA A 342 -17.05 3.49 8.92
C ALA A 342 -17.37 4.90 8.39
N ALA A 343 -16.58 5.42 7.45
CA ALA A 343 -16.84 6.69 6.78
C ALA A 343 -18.14 6.68 5.96
N LEU A 344 -18.43 5.58 5.26
CA LEU A 344 -19.63 5.41 4.44
C LEU A 344 -20.89 5.18 5.27
N LEU A 345 -20.84 4.32 6.30
CA LEU A 345 -22.01 3.96 7.11
C LEU A 345 -22.43 5.06 8.09
N GLY A 346 -21.49 5.87 8.53
CA GLY A 346 -21.78 7.04 9.35
C GLY A 346 -22.53 6.74 10.64
N ARG A 347 -23.65 7.47 10.90
CA ARG A 347 -24.46 7.34 12.10
C ARG A 347 -25.19 5.98 12.22
N GLN A 348 -25.24 5.18 11.17
CA GLN A 348 -25.94 3.88 11.17
C GLN A 348 -25.21 2.82 12.03
N LEU A 349 -23.92 3.05 12.34
CA LEU A 349 -23.15 2.17 13.23
C LEU A 349 -23.41 2.41 14.73
N ARG A 350 -24.19 3.43 15.11
CA ARG A 350 -24.54 3.64 16.51
C ARG A 350 -25.44 2.50 16.95
N ILE A 351 -24.92 1.60 17.77
CA ILE A 351 -25.71 0.60 18.50
C ILE A 351 -26.65 1.40 19.41
N PRO A 352 -27.98 1.27 19.30
CA PRO A 352 -28.88 1.83 20.30
C PRO A 352 -28.41 1.32 21.66
N ALA A 353 -28.08 2.21 22.59
CA ALA A 353 -27.85 1.81 23.95
C ALA A 353 -29.04 0.90 24.31
N LEU A 354 -28.77 -0.35 24.77
CA LEU A 354 -29.77 -1.26 25.26
C LEU A 354 -30.68 -0.41 26.17
N ALA A 355 -31.92 -0.20 25.72
CA ALA A 355 -32.88 0.62 26.42
C ALA A 355 -32.91 0.07 27.84
N GLY A 356 -32.41 0.86 28.78
CA GLY A 356 -32.47 0.51 30.19
C GLY A 356 -33.91 0.13 30.46
N THR A 357 -34.08 -1.01 31.09
CA THR A 357 -35.36 -1.52 31.66
C THR A 357 -36.20 -0.30 32.06
N PRO A 358 -37.47 -0.18 31.64
CA PRO A 358 -38.31 0.91 32.10
C PRO A 358 -38.36 0.84 33.65
N GLY A 359 -37.61 1.72 34.30
CA GLY A 359 -37.67 1.87 35.73
C GLY A 359 -39.11 2.16 36.10
N SER A 360 -39.65 1.34 36.97
CA SER A 360 -41.00 1.42 37.52
C SER A 360 -41.36 2.90 37.77
N ALA A 361 -42.31 3.38 37.00
CA ALA A 361 -42.93 4.67 37.29
C ALA A 361 -43.59 4.54 38.66
N THR A 362 -42.96 5.07 39.69
CA THR A 362 -43.59 5.29 40.97
C THR A 362 -44.80 6.21 40.75
N ALA A 363 -45.97 5.63 40.84
CA ALA A 363 -47.25 6.32 40.77
C ALA A 363 -47.26 7.43 41.82
N ARG A 364 -47.31 8.71 41.39
CA ARG A 364 -47.65 9.83 42.25
C ARG A 364 -49.12 9.66 42.68
N PRO A 365 -49.44 9.78 44.01
CA PRO A 365 -50.83 9.77 44.46
C PRO A 365 -51.60 10.96 43.85
N ARG A 366 -52.78 10.66 43.30
CA ARG A 366 -53.77 11.65 42.91
C ARG A 366 -54.23 12.45 44.15
N GLY A 367 -53.85 13.75 44.20
CA GLY A 367 -54.43 14.67 45.15
C GLY A 367 -55.89 14.96 44.82
N THR A 368 -56.72 14.88 45.86
CA THR A 368 -58.17 15.18 45.91
C THR A 368 -58.52 16.59 45.41
N PRO A 369 -59.69 16.82 44.83
CA PRO A 369 -60.15 18.13 44.33
C PRO A 369 -60.59 19.04 45.48
N ALA A 370 -60.03 20.24 45.59
CA ALA A 370 -60.46 21.29 46.48
C ALA A 370 -61.58 22.14 45.85
N VAL A 371 -62.60 22.32 46.66
CA VAL A 371 -63.88 23.00 46.48
C VAL A 371 -63.69 24.51 46.10
N ALA A 372 -64.51 24.96 45.19
CA ALA A 372 -64.69 26.35 44.77
C ALA A 372 -65.17 27.22 45.96
N ARG A 373 -64.60 28.43 46.07
CA ARG A 373 -65.23 29.55 46.82
C ARG A 373 -65.14 30.81 45.96
N ASP A 374 -66.30 31.27 45.64
CA ASP A 374 -66.76 32.49 45.00
C ASP A 374 -66.42 33.74 45.87
N GLY A 375 -66.16 34.87 45.29
CA GLY A 375 -66.09 36.10 46.05
C GLY A 375 -65.42 37.33 45.39
N ARG A 376 -66.12 37.97 44.43
CA ARG A 376 -66.31 39.44 44.29
C ARG A 376 -65.13 40.44 44.18
N ARG A 377 -65.13 41.13 43.03
CA ARG A 377 -65.07 42.61 42.78
C ARG A 377 -63.86 43.42 43.32
N SER A 378 -63.16 44.08 42.41
CA SER A 378 -63.31 45.48 42.03
C SER A 378 -62.19 45.96 41.14
N THR A 379 -62.53 46.57 40.02
CA THR A 379 -61.77 47.51 39.21
C THR A 379 -61.72 48.89 39.95
N PRO A 380 -61.09 49.99 39.48
CA PRO A 380 -60.29 50.25 38.23
C PRO A 380 -59.12 51.23 38.43
N SER A 381 -58.53 51.59 37.27
CA SER A 381 -58.01 52.94 36.92
C SER A 381 -56.50 53.25 37.04
N GLY A 382 -55.97 53.81 35.93
CA GLY A 382 -54.92 54.81 35.91
C GLY A 382 -53.86 54.61 34.85
N SER A 383 -54.15 54.87 33.62
CA SER A 383 -53.57 55.83 32.63
C SER A 383 -52.19 56.45 32.95
N ALA A 384 -51.28 56.37 31.96
CA ALA A 384 -50.51 57.44 31.31
C ALA A 384 -49.28 56.84 30.58
N GLN A 385 -49.30 56.77 29.26
CA GLN A 385 -48.73 57.69 28.26
C GLN A 385 -47.37 58.29 28.62
N ARG A 386 -46.36 57.92 27.83
CA ARG A 386 -45.61 58.84 26.92
C ARG A 386 -44.47 58.14 26.16
N LEU A 387 -44.58 58.27 24.86
CA LEU A 387 -43.53 58.24 23.83
C LEU A 387 -42.80 59.62 23.77
N PRO A 388 -41.87 59.89 22.86
CA PRO A 388 -40.57 59.37 22.44
C PRO A 388 -39.48 60.48 22.33
N LYS A 389 -38.22 60.13 21.95
CA LYS A 389 -37.24 61.05 21.27
C LYS A 389 -36.03 60.20 20.89
N ARG A 390 -35.65 59.93 19.66
CA ARG A 390 -35.17 60.67 18.49
C ARG A 390 -33.83 61.40 18.65
N ASN A 391 -32.98 61.15 17.67
CA ASN A 391 -31.81 61.85 17.17
C ASN A 391 -30.46 61.40 17.74
N GLY A 392 -29.38 61.18 16.98
CA GLY A 392 -29.05 61.54 15.62
C GLY A 392 -27.65 60.98 15.34
N GLY A 393 -27.34 60.70 14.11
CA GLY A 393 -25.99 60.49 13.65
C GLY A 393 -25.21 61.80 13.49
N PRO A 394 -24.12 61.93 12.77
CA PRO A 394 -23.47 61.02 11.81
C PRO A 394 -21.91 61.12 11.78
N SER A 395 -21.29 60.27 10.94
CA SER A 395 -20.28 60.70 9.96
C SER A 395 -18.75 60.64 10.24
N ARG A 396 -18.10 60.11 9.24
CA ARG A 396 -16.78 60.42 8.63
C ARG A 396 -15.55 59.64 9.12
N ASN A 397 -15.06 58.76 8.31
CA ASN A 397 -14.31 58.94 7.05
C ASN A 397 -12.78 59.01 7.22
N LYS A 398 -12.10 58.35 6.33
CA LYS A 398 -10.71 58.46 5.83
C LYS A 398 -9.69 57.48 6.39
N LYS A 399 -9.26 56.59 5.54
CA LYS A 399 -8.27 56.60 4.42
C LYS A 399 -6.83 56.32 4.83
N ARG A 400 -6.28 55.33 4.12
CA ARG A 400 -4.88 55.18 3.64
C ARG A 400 -3.80 54.84 4.70
N ARG A 401 -3.11 53.80 4.56
CA ARG A 401 -2.15 53.40 3.50
C ARG A 401 -2.10 51.88 3.36
#